data_c9bbfa78f3a2baa8958d674c810b1414
#
_entry.id   c9bbfa78f3a2baa8958d674c810b1414
#
_cell.length_a   1.000
_cell.length_b   1.000
_cell.length_c   1.000
_cell.angle_alpha   90.00
_cell.angle_beta   90.00
_cell.angle_gamma   90.00
#
_symmetry.space_group_name_H-M   'P 1'
#
loop_
_entity.id
_entity.type
_entity.pdbx_description
1 polymer ?
#
loop_
_entity_poly.entity_id
_entity_poly.type
_entity_poly.pdbx_seq_one_letter_code
_entity_poly.pdbx_strand_id
1 'polypeptide(L)'
;MKVTVIGTGYVGLVTGACLAEMGNHVVCLDVDARKIRILEEGGIPIHEPGLEAIVARNRAAGRLQFTTDVAASVAHGTLQFIGVGTPPDEDGSADMQYVLAAARSIGRHMTDYKVVVDKSTVPIGTADRVRAVIAEELAARGMADTAFAVVSNPEFLKEGAAVEDCMRPDRIVVGADDERAILLMRALYQPFMRQSDRLQLMDLRSAEFTKYAANAMLATRISFMNELARLAERVGADIEQVRRGIGSDPRIGKHFLYAGTGYGGSCFPKDVKALIHIGREHGVELQVLHAVESANERQKHVLVDKVVACFGADLAGRTFALWGLAFKPDTDDMREAPSRVVVDALLARGARVRAYDPVAADEARRVLGDRPGLEFAASAADAARGADALLLVTEWKEFRTPDFDGLKAALKQPLVFDGRNIWDPALLAQMGFEYHGIGRAGG
;
A
#
# COMPACT_ATOMS: atom_id res chain seq x y z
N MET A 1 -8.54 15.63 -22.47
CA MET A 1 -9.45 14.54 -22.91
C MET A 1 -10.61 14.42 -21.93
N LYS A 2 -11.69 13.68 -22.26
CA LYS A 2 -12.77 13.35 -21.33
C LYS A 2 -12.52 11.97 -20.74
N VAL A 3 -12.42 11.89 -19.42
CA VAL A 3 -12.09 10.69 -18.68
C VAL A 3 -13.12 10.45 -17.59
N THR A 4 -13.54 9.21 -17.43
CA THR A 4 -14.33 8.76 -16.27
C THR A 4 -13.46 7.80 -15.45
N VAL A 5 -13.47 7.99 -14.14
CA VAL A 5 -12.80 7.09 -13.19
C VAL A 5 -13.86 6.48 -12.28
N ILE A 6 -13.99 5.17 -12.32
CA ILE A 6 -14.97 4.40 -11.52
C ILE A 6 -14.27 3.88 -10.27
N GLY A 7 -14.72 4.34 -9.13
CA GLY A 7 -14.13 4.13 -7.81
C GLY A 7 -13.39 5.39 -7.33
N THR A 8 -13.69 5.84 -6.10
CA THR A 8 -12.99 6.94 -5.40
C THR A 8 -12.23 6.43 -4.19
N GLY A 9 -11.78 5.19 -4.24
CA GLY A 9 -10.77 4.66 -3.35
C GLY A 9 -9.39 5.24 -3.66
N TYR A 10 -8.36 4.71 -3.04
CA TYR A 10 -7.00 5.22 -3.13
C TYR A 10 -6.54 5.36 -4.59
N VAL A 11 -6.58 4.28 -5.36
CA VAL A 11 -6.12 4.25 -6.77
C VAL A 11 -6.96 5.18 -7.65
N GLY A 12 -8.29 5.09 -7.57
CA GLY A 12 -9.17 5.85 -8.45
C GLY A 12 -9.12 7.35 -8.17
N LEU A 13 -9.15 7.77 -6.90
CA LEU A 13 -9.15 9.20 -6.55
C LEU A 13 -7.80 9.86 -6.91
N VAL A 14 -6.67 9.23 -6.61
CA VAL A 14 -5.35 9.74 -6.99
C VAL A 14 -5.21 9.82 -8.51
N THR A 15 -5.60 8.75 -9.23
CA THR A 15 -5.56 8.73 -10.69
C THR A 15 -6.42 9.84 -11.29
N GLY A 16 -7.67 9.99 -10.84
CA GLY A 16 -8.59 11.02 -11.34
C GLY A 16 -8.08 12.43 -11.09
N ALA A 17 -7.58 12.70 -9.88
CA ALA A 17 -7.02 14.01 -9.52
C ALA A 17 -5.78 14.36 -10.35
N CYS A 18 -4.84 13.41 -10.52
CA CYS A 18 -3.62 13.63 -11.31
C CYS A 18 -3.92 13.78 -12.81
N LEU A 19 -4.88 13.04 -13.36
CA LEU A 19 -5.33 13.23 -14.75
C LEU A 19 -5.97 14.59 -14.96
N ALA A 20 -6.78 15.08 -14.01
CA ALA A 20 -7.35 16.42 -14.05
C ALA A 20 -6.26 17.50 -13.97
N GLU A 21 -5.24 17.31 -13.14
CA GLU A 21 -4.10 18.22 -13.03
C GLU A 21 -3.32 18.36 -14.35
N MET A 22 -3.31 17.32 -15.17
CA MET A 22 -2.74 17.35 -16.53
C MET A 22 -3.67 17.96 -17.59
N GLY A 23 -4.78 18.57 -17.17
CA GLY A 23 -5.69 19.31 -18.05
C GLY A 23 -6.82 18.49 -18.67
N ASN A 24 -7.02 17.25 -18.20
CA ASN A 24 -8.16 16.45 -18.63
C ASN A 24 -9.45 16.87 -17.89
N HIS A 25 -10.62 16.66 -18.52
CA HIS A 25 -11.91 16.77 -17.87
C HIS A 25 -12.29 15.40 -17.29
N VAL A 26 -12.27 15.30 -15.97
CA VAL A 26 -12.42 14.03 -15.26
C VAL A 26 -13.70 14.03 -14.45
N VAL A 27 -14.47 12.96 -14.57
CA VAL A 27 -15.59 12.62 -13.69
C VAL A 27 -15.22 11.39 -12.90
N CYS A 28 -15.21 11.48 -11.57
CA CYS A 28 -15.03 10.35 -10.67
C CYS A 28 -16.40 9.88 -10.16
N LEU A 29 -16.69 8.61 -10.42
CA LEU A 29 -17.92 7.92 -10.02
C LEU A 29 -17.63 7.02 -8.83
N ASP A 30 -18.45 7.06 -7.79
CA ASP A 30 -18.48 6.03 -6.75
C ASP A 30 -19.93 5.71 -6.37
N VAL A 31 -20.16 4.46 -5.98
CA VAL A 31 -21.48 4.02 -5.47
C VAL A 31 -21.70 4.43 -4.02
N ASP A 32 -20.66 4.75 -3.26
CA ASP A 32 -20.75 5.25 -1.89
C ASP A 32 -21.03 6.76 -1.87
N ALA A 33 -22.31 7.09 -1.72
CA ALA A 33 -22.77 8.47 -1.64
C ALA A 33 -22.12 9.27 -0.49
N ARG A 34 -21.62 8.61 0.55
CA ARG A 34 -20.93 9.23 1.68
C ARG A 34 -19.57 9.78 1.24
N LYS A 35 -18.79 8.97 0.48
CA LYS A 35 -17.52 9.40 -0.08
C LYS A 35 -17.69 10.56 -1.06
N ILE A 36 -18.68 10.47 -1.94
CA ILE A 36 -19.00 11.54 -2.90
C ILE A 36 -19.34 12.83 -2.17
N ARG A 37 -20.16 12.77 -1.13
CA ARG A 37 -20.49 13.96 -0.32
C ARG A 37 -19.27 14.61 0.31
N ILE A 38 -18.38 13.81 0.93
CA ILE A 38 -17.10 14.31 1.50
C ILE A 38 -16.31 15.05 0.42
N LEU A 39 -16.17 14.47 -0.77
CA LEU A 39 -15.43 15.06 -1.88
C LEU A 39 -16.11 16.33 -2.43
N GLU A 40 -17.43 16.38 -2.50
CA GLU A 40 -18.22 17.55 -2.91
C GLU A 40 -18.15 18.69 -1.87
N GLU A 41 -18.04 18.37 -0.58
CA GLU A 41 -17.84 19.33 0.50
C GLU A 41 -16.40 19.84 0.61
N GLY A 42 -15.46 19.27 -0.16
CA GLY A 42 -14.04 19.67 -0.22
C GLY A 42 -13.13 18.87 0.69
N GLY A 43 -13.66 17.84 1.36
CA GLY A 43 -12.87 16.87 2.13
C GLY A 43 -12.26 15.79 1.22
N ILE A 44 -11.37 14.98 1.80
CA ILE A 44 -10.72 13.83 1.15
C ILE A 44 -10.94 12.59 2.02
N PRO A 45 -11.54 11.50 1.48
CA PRO A 45 -11.85 10.31 2.27
C PRO A 45 -10.67 9.35 2.49
N ILE A 46 -9.46 9.74 2.15
CA ILE A 46 -8.21 8.97 2.29
C ILE A 46 -7.08 9.90 2.77
N HIS A 47 -6.09 9.35 3.45
CA HIS A 47 -4.89 10.12 3.80
C HIS A 47 -3.82 9.96 2.69
N GLU A 48 -3.54 11.03 1.94
CA GLU A 48 -2.46 11.06 0.94
C GLU A 48 -1.89 12.48 0.83
N PRO A 49 -0.59 12.67 1.12
CA PRO A 49 0.04 13.97 1.06
C PRO A 49 -0.09 14.66 -0.30
N GLY A 50 -0.53 15.92 -0.29
CA GLY A 50 -0.68 16.74 -1.50
C GLY A 50 -1.93 16.51 -2.34
N LEU A 51 -2.73 15.48 -2.06
CA LEU A 51 -3.93 15.17 -2.84
C LEU A 51 -5.02 16.23 -2.68
N GLU A 52 -5.28 16.70 -1.46
CA GLU A 52 -6.30 17.72 -1.16
C GLU A 52 -6.12 18.98 -2.00
N ALA A 53 -4.90 19.49 -2.09
CA ALA A 53 -4.59 20.68 -2.87
C ALA A 53 -4.86 20.50 -4.38
N ILE A 54 -4.56 19.31 -4.92
CA ILE A 54 -4.82 18.99 -6.33
C ILE A 54 -6.34 18.88 -6.59
N VAL A 55 -7.06 18.20 -5.72
CA VAL A 55 -8.52 18.06 -5.83
C VAL A 55 -9.20 19.43 -5.77
N ALA A 56 -8.87 20.25 -4.77
CA ALA A 56 -9.45 21.58 -4.61
C ALA A 56 -9.21 22.46 -5.84
N ARG A 57 -7.98 22.50 -6.36
CA ARG A 57 -7.61 23.29 -7.54
C ARG A 57 -8.37 22.87 -8.79
N ASN A 58 -8.49 21.58 -9.03
CA ASN A 58 -9.10 21.05 -10.23
C ASN A 58 -10.64 21.09 -10.19
N ARG A 59 -11.23 20.98 -9.00
CA ARG A 59 -12.66 21.27 -8.80
C ARG A 59 -12.98 22.73 -9.11
N ALA A 60 -12.20 23.66 -8.54
CA ALA A 60 -12.39 25.10 -8.79
C ALA A 60 -12.23 25.47 -10.27
N ALA A 61 -11.35 24.76 -11.00
CA ALA A 61 -11.16 24.93 -12.43
C ALA A 61 -12.21 24.19 -13.30
N GLY A 62 -13.17 23.48 -12.72
CA GLY A 62 -14.19 22.70 -13.44
C GLY A 62 -13.65 21.48 -14.19
N ARG A 63 -12.43 21.03 -13.90
CA ARG A 63 -11.81 19.87 -14.54
C ARG A 63 -12.04 18.55 -13.79
N LEU A 64 -12.43 18.60 -12.52
CA LEU A 64 -12.67 17.43 -11.70
C LEU A 64 -14.06 17.51 -11.07
N GLN A 65 -14.87 16.48 -11.26
CA GLN A 65 -16.21 16.36 -10.72
C GLN A 65 -16.39 14.99 -10.06
N PHE A 66 -17.28 14.92 -9.08
CA PHE A 66 -17.63 13.71 -8.35
C PHE A 66 -19.12 13.45 -8.47
N THR A 67 -19.53 12.20 -8.60
CA THR A 67 -20.94 11.85 -8.75
C THR A 67 -21.24 10.40 -8.40
N THR A 68 -22.50 10.12 -8.12
CA THR A 68 -23.07 8.77 -8.04
C THR A 68 -23.87 8.38 -9.29
N ASP A 69 -24.01 9.29 -10.26
CA ASP A 69 -24.76 9.05 -11.50
C ASP A 69 -23.93 8.25 -12.52
N VAL A 70 -24.25 6.96 -12.61
CA VAL A 70 -23.56 6.01 -13.49
C VAL A 70 -23.75 6.38 -14.97
N ALA A 71 -24.97 6.70 -15.40
CA ALA A 71 -25.28 6.97 -16.80
C ALA A 71 -24.57 8.22 -17.32
N ALA A 72 -24.64 9.31 -16.55
CA ALA A 72 -23.94 10.56 -16.87
C ALA A 72 -22.41 10.35 -16.90
N SER A 73 -21.88 9.57 -15.96
CA SER A 73 -20.45 9.28 -15.89
C SER A 73 -19.96 8.49 -17.09
N VAL A 74 -20.67 7.44 -17.51
CA VAL A 74 -20.30 6.65 -18.68
C VAL A 74 -20.42 7.47 -19.96
N ALA A 75 -21.45 8.31 -20.09
CA ALA A 75 -21.60 9.20 -21.23
C ALA A 75 -20.47 10.24 -21.33
N HIS A 76 -19.92 10.71 -20.20
CA HIS A 76 -18.88 11.74 -20.16
C HIS A 76 -17.57 11.29 -20.78
N GLY A 77 -16.99 10.17 -20.32
CA GLY A 77 -15.64 9.77 -20.69
C GLY A 77 -15.55 8.91 -21.94
N THR A 78 -14.62 9.21 -22.84
CA THR A 78 -14.17 8.26 -23.86
C THR A 78 -13.28 7.19 -23.24
N LEU A 79 -12.46 7.58 -22.26
CA LEU A 79 -11.63 6.69 -21.46
C LEU A 79 -12.37 6.41 -20.14
N GLN A 80 -12.60 5.12 -19.85
CA GLN A 80 -13.33 4.64 -18.67
C GLN A 80 -12.35 3.85 -17.80
N PHE A 81 -11.80 4.48 -16.76
CA PHE A 81 -10.89 3.83 -15.83
C PHE A 81 -11.65 3.09 -14.74
N ILE A 82 -11.38 1.82 -14.57
CA ILE A 82 -11.86 0.99 -13.46
C ILE A 82 -10.78 1.01 -12.37
N GLY A 83 -11.02 1.79 -11.31
CA GLY A 83 -10.12 1.97 -10.16
C GLY A 83 -10.77 1.52 -8.85
N VAL A 84 -11.56 0.44 -8.88
CA VAL A 84 -12.26 -0.12 -7.71
C VAL A 84 -11.35 -1.06 -6.90
N GLY A 85 -11.72 -1.29 -5.63
CA GLY A 85 -11.00 -2.24 -4.78
C GLY A 85 -11.15 -3.69 -5.26
N THR A 86 -10.10 -4.47 -5.06
CA THR A 86 -10.06 -5.93 -5.27
C THR A 86 -9.62 -6.60 -3.96
N PRO A 87 -10.50 -6.66 -2.93
CA PRO A 87 -10.14 -7.29 -1.67
C PRO A 87 -9.82 -8.77 -1.87
N PRO A 88 -9.03 -9.38 -0.98
CA PRO A 88 -8.80 -10.81 -1.04
C PRO A 88 -10.07 -11.56 -0.59
N ASP A 89 -10.38 -12.67 -1.27
CA ASP A 89 -11.31 -13.68 -0.80
C ASP A 89 -10.66 -14.62 0.24
N GLU A 90 -11.45 -15.47 0.87
CA GLU A 90 -11.00 -16.40 1.93
C GLU A 90 -9.93 -17.40 1.42
N ASP A 91 -9.96 -17.75 0.16
CA ASP A 91 -8.99 -18.66 -0.50
C ASP A 91 -7.71 -17.95 -0.97
N GLY A 92 -7.61 -16.64 -0.78
CA GLY A 92 -6.50 -15.77 -1.20
C GLY A 92 -6.63 -15.25 -2.63
N SER A 93 -7.70 -15.61 -3.38
CA SER A 93 -7.99 -15.00 -4.67
C SER A 93 -8.39 -13.53 -4.54
N ALA A 94 -8.40 -12.80 -5.64
CA ALA A 94 -8.90 -11.42 -5.65
C ALA A 94 -10.41 -11.41 -5.99
N ASP A 95 -11.22 -10.78 -5.13
CA ASP A 95 -12.63 -10.58 -5.41
C ASP A 95 -12.84 -9.63 -6.59
N MET A 96 -13.38 -10.18 -7.67
CA MET A 96 -13.58 -9.48 -8.94
C MET A 96 -14.97 -8.87 -9.10
N GLN A 97 -15.86 -9.05 -8.11
CA GLN A 97 -17.27 -8.59 -8.23
C GLN A 97 -17.40 -7.11 -8.56
N TYR A 98 -16.56 -6.26 -7.95
CA TYR A 98 -16.61 -4.80 -8.16
C TYR A 98 -16.10 -4.40 -9.55
N VAL A 99 -15.04 -5.06 -10.05
CA VAL A 99 -14.50 -4.81 -11.40
C VAL A 99 -15.53 -5.21 -12.46
N LEU A 100 -16.11 -6.39 -12.33
CA LEU A 100 -17.14 -6.88 -13.27
C LEU A 100 -18.44 -6.06 -13.17
N ALA A 101 -18.82 -5.57 -12.00
CA ALA A 101 -19.96 -4.67 -11.83
C ALA A 101 -19.71 -3.31 -12.52
N ALA A 102 -18.51 -2.77 -12.44
CA ALA A 102 -18.12 -1.56 -13.17
C ALA A 102 -18.16 -1.79 -14.68
N ALA A 103 -17.60 -2.90 -15.17
CA ALA A 103 -17.67 -3.29 -16.58
C ALA A 103 -19.11 -3.43 -17.07
N ARG A 104 -19.98 -4.10 -16.29
CA ARG A 104 -21.41 -4.24 -16.58
C ARG A 104 -22.11 -2.88 -16.65
N SER A 105 -21.79 -1.97 -15.74
CA SER A 105 -22.33 -0.62 -15.76
C SER A 105 -21.91 0.17 -17.00
N ILE A 106 -20.66 0.04 -17.45
CA ILE A 106 -20.19 0.62 -18.71
C ILE A 106 -21.00 0.05 -19.89
N GLY A 107 -21.09 -1.27 -20.01
CA GLY A 107 -21.82 -1.95 -21.08
C GLY A 107 -23.30 -1.57 -21.15
N ARG A 108 -23.95 -1.34 -19.99
CA ARG A 108 -25.35 -0.90 -19.90
C ARG A 108 -25.60 0.52 -20.37
N HIS A 109 -24.63 1.41 -20.25
CA HIS A 109 -24.86 2.84 -20.46
C HIS A 109 -24.08 3.43 -21.64
N MET A 110 -23.05 2.76 -22.16
CA MET A 110 -22.29 3.26 -23.31
C MET A 110 -23.12 3.24 -24.60
N THR A 111 -22.97 4.28 -25.41
CA THR A 111 -23.67 4.45 -26.68
C THR A 111 -22.73 4.72 -27.86
N ASP A 112 -21.45 4.92 -27.57
CA ASP A 112 -20.40 5.23 -28.53
C ASP A 112 -19.10 4.53 -28.13
N TYR A 113 -18.06 4.67 -28.95
CA TYR A 113 -16.76 4.03 -28.68
C TYR A 113 -16.17 4.43 -27.33
N LYS A 114 -15.80 3.45 -26.55
CA LYS A 114 -15.12 3.59 -25.27
C LYS A 114 -13.82 2.78 -25.24
N VAL A 115 -12.82 3.31 -24.52
CA VAL A 115 -11.65 2.55 -24.07
C VAL A 115 -11.84 2.29 -22.57
N VAL A 116 -12.04 1.03 -22.22
CA VAL A 116 -12.19 0.58 -20.83
C VAL A 116 -10.84 0.17 -20.29
N VAL A 117 -10.40 0.83 -19.25
CA VAL A 117 -9.04 0.72 -18.71
C VAL A 117 -9.08 0.11 -17.31
N ASP A 118 -8.60 -1.14 -17.21
CA ASP A 118 -8.42 -1.80 -15.91
C ASP A 118 -7.19 -1.20 -15.21
N LYS A 119 -7.44 -0.33 -14.23
CA LYS A 119 -6.42 0.29 -13.37
C LYS A 119 -6.22 -0.47 -12.07
N SER A 120 -7.25 -1.15 -11.59
CA SER A 120 -7.19 -2.02 -10.41
C SER A 120 -6.18 -3.14 -10.61
N THR A 121 -5.59 -3.62 -9.50
CA THR A 121 -4.77 -4.83 -9.53
C THR A 121 -5.68 -6.05 -9.65
N VAL A 122 -5.62 -6.72 -10.79
CA VAL A 122 -6.55 -7.79 -11.19
C VAL A 122 -5.81 -9.07 -11.61
N PRO A 123 -6.39 -10.27 -11.40
CA PRO A 123 -5.84 -11.53 -11.90
C PRO A 123 -5.62 -11.54 -13.41
N ILE A 124 -4.65 -12.33 -13.85
CA ILE A 124 -4.33 -12.50 -15.26
C ILE A 124 -5.54 -13.08 -16.01
N GLY A 125 -5.91 -12.45 -17.13
CA GLY A 125 -7.11 -12.80 -17.92
C GLY A 125 -8.36 -12.01 -17.53
N THR A 126 -8.27 -11.05 -16.64
CA THR A 126 -9.41 -10.19 -16.25
C THR A 126 -9.89 -9.33 -17.42
N ALA A 127 -9.00 -8.82 -18.25
CA ALA A 127 -9.37 -8.03 -19.43
C ALA A 127 -10.29 -8.81 -20.38
N ASP A 128 -10.08 -10.12 -20.54
CA ASP A 128 -10.96 -10.99 -21.33
C ASP A 128 -12.36 -11.08 -20.70
N ARG A 129 -12.46 -11.18 -19.38
CA ARG A 129 -13.72 -11.23 -18.63
C ARG A 129 -14.47 -9.90 -18.70
N VAL A 130 -13.75 -8.78 -18.57
CA VAL A 130 -14.31 -7.42 -18.71
C VAL A 130 -14.88 -7.24 -20.11
N ARG A 131 -14.14 -7.65 -21.14
CA ARG A 131 -14.60 -7.62 -22.55
C ARG A 131 -15.88 -8.44 -22.75
N ALA A 132 -15.93 -9.65 -22.23
CA ALA A 132 -17.11 -10.53 -22.34
C ALA A 132 -18.33 -9.89 -21.68
N VAL A 133 -18.22 -9.37 -20.46
CA VAL A 133 -19.32 -8.74 -19.72
C VAL A 133 -19.86 -7.50 -20.46
N ILE A 134 -19.00 -6.67 -21.02
CA ILE A 134 -19.43 -5.50 -21.79
C ILE A 134 -20.17 -5.92 -23.08
N ALA A 135 -19.61 -6.92 -23.79
CA ALA A 135 -20.24 -7.44 -25.00
C ALA A 135 -21.62 -8.07 -24.73
N GLU A 136 -21.80 -8.79 -23.63
CA GLU A 136 -23.09 -9.33 -23.18
C GLU A 136 -24.13 -8.22 -22.95
N GLU A 137 -23.77 -7.17 -22.23
CA GLU A 137 -24.69 -6.04 -21.95
C GLU A 137 -25.04 -5.26 -23.22
N LEU A 138 -24.09 -5.07 -24.14
CA LEU A 138 -24.36 -4.43 -25.44
C LEU A 138 -25.30 -5.31 -26.29
N ALA A 139 -25.05 -6.62 -26.36
CA ALA A 139 -25.91 -7.55 -27.09
C ALA A 139 -27.35 -7.57 -26.52
N ALA A 140 -27.51 -7.59 -25.21
CA ALA A 140 -28.79 -7.56 -24.52
C ALA A 140 -29.61 -6.30 -24.84
N ARG A 141 -28.94 -5.20 -25.23
CA ARG A 141 -29.55 -3.92 -25.63
C ARG A 141 -29.73 -3.77 -27.15
N GLY A 142 -29.37 -4.78 -27.94
CA GLY A 142 -29.39 -4.68 -29.40
C GLY A 142 -28.30 -3.78 -29.99
N MET A 143 -27.20 -3.55 -29.27
CA MET A 143 -26.08 -2.69 -29.64
C MET A 143 -24.76 -3.46 -29.81
N ALA A 144 -24.84 -4.71 -30.25
CA ALA A 144 -23.67 -5.60 -30.38
C ALA A 144 -22.56 -5.05 -31.30
N ASP A 145 -22.91 -4.17 -32.24
CA ASP A 145 -21.95 -3.54 -33.16
C ASP A 145 -21.22 -2.31 -32.56
N THR A 146 -21.54 -1.92 -31.33
CA THR A 146 -20.85 -0.81 -30.68
C THR A 146 -19.41 -1.17 -30.36
N ALA A 147 -18.47 -0.51 -31.02
CA ALA A 147 -17.06 -0.78 -30.84
C ALA A 147 -16.55 -0.29 -29.46
N PHE A 148 -15.69 -1.06 -28.85
CA PHE A 148 -14.94 -0.69 -27.64
C PHE A 148 -13.60 -1.44 -27.57
N ALA A 149 -12.69 -0.94 -26.77
CA ALA A 149 -11.43 -1.64 -26.46
C ALA A 149 -11.27 -1.81 -24.96
N VAL A 150 -10.57 -2.87 -24.55
CA VAL A 150 -10.15 -3.08 -23.16
C VAL A 150 -8.65 -2.92 -23.07
N VAL A 151 -8.19 -2.22 -22.07
CA VAL A 151 -6.78 -1.93 -21.79
C VAL A 151 -6.45 -2.33 -20.35
N SER A 152 -5.34 -2.99 -20.16
CA SER A 152 -4.77 -3.25 -18.84
C SER A 152 -3.72 -2.19 -18.54
N ASN A 153 -3.93 -1.39 -17.51
CA ASN A 153 -3.04 -0.30 -17.12
C ASN A 153 -2.78 -0.31 -15.61
N PRO A 154 -2.08 -1.32 -15.11
CA PRO A 154 -1.84 -1.47 -13.68
C PRO A 154 -1.15 -0.24 -13.10
N GLU A 155 -1.45 0.07 -11.84
CA GLU A 155 -0.83 1.14 -11.08
C GLU A 155 0.42 0.64 -10.32
N PHE A 156 1.35 1.56 -10.04
CA PHE A 156 2.53 1.31 -9.21
C PHE A 156 2.68 2.41 -8.16
N LEU A 157 1.55 2.88 -7.63
CA LEU A 157 1.47 3.93 -6.65
C LEU A 157 1.87 3.42 -5.26
N LYS A 158 2.61 4.23 -4.53
CA LYS A 158 2.94 3.96 -3.13
C LYS A 158 2.08 4.86 -2.25
N GLU A 159 1.27 4.29 -1.38
CA GLU A 159 0.54 5.07 -0.37
C GLU A 159 1.50 6.01 0.36
N GLY A 160 1.08 7.26 0.60
CA GLY A 160 1.93 8.31 1.16
C GLY A 160 2.87 9.01 0.16
N ALA A 161 3.00 8.51 -1.07
CA ALA A 161 3.75 9.13 -2.17
C ALA A 161 3.05 8.95 -3.54
N ALA A 162 1.77 8.59 -3.55
CA ALA A 162 1.06 8.22 -4.75
C ALA A 162 0.83 9.38 -5.71
N VAL A 163 0.65 10.58 -5.18
CA VAL A 163 0.57 11.81 -6.01
C VAL A 163 1.88 12.00 -6.78
N GLU A 164 3.02 11.88 -6.10
CA GLU A 164 4.34 12.03 -6.75
C GLU A 164 4.58 10.91 -7.78
N ASP A 165 4.31 9.65 -7.41
CA ASP A 165 4.43 8.51 -8.31
C ASP A 165 3.52 8.63 -9.54
N CYS A 166 2.31 9.17 -9.38
CA CYS A 166 1.38 9.39 -10.48
C CYS A 166 1.84 10.51 -11.40
N MET A 167 2.32 11.64 -10.83
CA MET A 167 2.76 12.81 -11.58
C MET A 167 4.13 12.63 -12.25
N ARG A 168 4.97 11.76 -11.70
CA ARG A 168 6.33 11.47 -12.18
C ARG A 168 6.59 9.96 -12.20
N PRO A 169 5.85 9.18 -12.99
CA PRO A 169 5.96 7.73 -12.97
C PRO A 169 7.32 7.27 -13.47
N ASP A 170 7.92 6.28 -12.81
CA ASP A 170 9.14 5.61 -13.30
C ASP A 170 8.88 4.83 -14.57
N ARG A 171 7.67 4.26 -14.69
CA ARG A 171 7.16 3.53 -15.84
C ARG A 171 5.64 3.57 -15.89
N ILE A 172 5.09 3.45 -17.09
CA ILE A 172 3.65 3.32 -17.35
C ILE A 172 3.46 2.05 -18.18
N VAL A 173 2.84 1.04 -17.58
CA VAL A 173 2.55 -0.23 -18.27
C VAL A 173 1.18 -0.14 -18.91
N VAL A 174 1.11 -0.44 -20.20
CA VAL A 174 -0.15 -0.47 -20.98
C VAL A 174 -0.18 -1.79 -21.77
N GLY A 175 -1.11 -2.65 -21.40
CA GLY A 175 -1.47 -3.84 -22.16
C GLY A 175 -2.66 -3.53 -23.05
N ALA A 176 -2.53 -3.70 -24.36
CA ALA A 176 -3.61 -3.46 -25.31
C ALA A 176 -3.39 -4.22 -26.63
N ASP A 177 -4.51 -4.54 -27.29
CA ASP A 177 -4.56 -5.21 -28.59
C ASP A 177 -5.26 -4.35 -29.68
N ASP A 178 -5.63 -3.12 -29.37
CA ASP A 178 -6.31 -2.17 -30.25
C ASP A 178 -5.44 -0.91 -30.49
N GLU A 179 -5.13 -0.63 -31.76
CA GLU A 179 -4.26 0.50 -32.12
C GLU A 179 -4.83 1.85 -31.72
N ARG A 180 -6.15 2.04 -31.84
CA ARG A 180 -6.80 3.29 -31.43
C ARG A 180 -6.72 3.52 -29.92
N ALA A 181 -6.91 2.47 -29.14
CA ALA A 181 -6.74 2.53 -27.70
C ALA A 181 -5.30 2.84 -27.32
N ILE A 182 -4.31 2.23 -27.96
CA ILE A 182 -2.88 2.51 -27.75
C ILE A 182 -2.56 3.98 -28.00
N LEU A 183 -3.05 4.56 -29.10
CA LEU A 183 -2.84 5.97 -29.43
C LEU A 183 -3.49 6.90 -28.38
N LEU A 184 -4.70 6.59 -27.92
CA LEU A 184 -5.39 7.36 -26.89
C LEU A 184 -4.66 7.28 -25.54
N MET A 185 -4.20 6.11 -25.13
CA MET A 185 -3.42 5.93 -23.90
C MET A 185 -2.07 6.67 -23.98
N ARG A 186 -1.38 6.60 -25.12
CA ARG A 186 -0.15 7.36 -25.33
C ARG A 186 -0.38 8.87 -25.23
N ALA A 187 -1.43 9.38 -25.87
CA ALA A 187 -1.79 10.79 -25.79
C ALA A 187 -2.16 11.24 -24.38
N LEU A 188 -2.90 10.39 -23.63
CA LEU A 188 -3.25 10.65 -22.24
C LEU A 188 -2.03 10.78 -21.32
N TYR A 189 -1.05 9.90 -21.50
CA TYR A 189 0.13 9.84 -20.64
C TYR A 189 1.30 10.71 -21.12
N GLN A 190 1.25 11.28 -22.30
CA GLN A 190 2.32 12.14 -22.83
C GLN A 190 2.73 13.28 -21.89
N PRO A 191 1.81 14.01 -21.22
CA PRO A 191 2.18 15.07 -20.29
C PRO A 191 3.00 14.61 -19.08
N PHE A 192 2.89 13.34 -18.70
CA PHE A 192 3.62 12.74 -17.59
C PHE A 192 5.05 12.29 -17.97
N MET A 193 5.38 12.26 -19.28
CA MET A 193 6.60 11.70 -19.83
C MET A 193 7.47 12.75 -20.53
N ARG A 194 7.57 13.97 -19.99
CA ARG A 194 8.21 15.13 -20.65
C ARG A 194 9.69 14.92 -20.98
N GLN A 195 10.43 14.08 -20.25
CA GLN A 195 11.88 13.91 -20.37
C GLN A 195 12.31 12.61 -21.04
N SER A 196 11.47 11.58 -21.00
CA SER A 196 11.76 10.26 -21.57
C SER A 196 10.48 9.49 -21.80
N ASP A 197 10.43 8.67 -22.85
CA ASP A 197 9.33 7.72 -23.05
C ASP A 197 9.42 6.63 -21.96
N ARG A 198 8.41 6.57 -21.10
CA ARG A 198 8.29 5.61 -19.98
C ARG A 198 7.16 4.63 -20.22
N LEU A 199 6.53 4.70 -21.37
CA LEU A 199 5.43 3.82 -21.75
C LEU A 199 5.97 2.44 -22.16
N GLN A 200 5.54 1.41 -21.43
CA GLN A 200 5.84 0.02 -21.72
C GLN A 200 4.59 -0.62 -22.32
N LEU A 201 4.58 -0.77 -23.67
CA LEU A 201 3.49 -1.44 -24.37
C LEU A 201 3.72 -2.95 -24.37
N MET A 202 2.68 -3.71 -24.09
CA MET A 202 2.69 -5.17 -24.09
C MET A 202 1.28 -5.72 -24.33
N ASP A 203 1.12 -7.04 -24.38
CA ASP A 203 -0.20 -7.66 -24.40
C ASP A 203 -0.92 -7.53 -23.05
N LEU A 204 -2.23 -7.75 -23.05
CA LEU A 204 -3.10 -7.60 -21.88
C LEU A 204 -2.64 -8.45 -20.69
N ARG A 205 -2.38 -9.74 -20.91
CA ARG A 205 -2.03 -10.69 -19.85
C ARG A 205 -0.64 -10.39 -19.26
N SER A 206 0.32 -10.00 -20.09
CA SER A 206 1.64 -9.59 -19.64
C SER A 206 1.58 -8.33 -18.78
N ALA A 207 0.70 -7.37 -19.10
CA ALA A 207 0.49 -6.18 -18.29
C ALA A 207 -0.10 -6.51 -16.91
N GLU A 208 -1.15 -7.34 -16.87
CA GLU A 208 -1.74 -7.82 -15.62
C GLU A 208 -0.70 -8.56 -14.77
N PHE A 209 0.07 -9.47 -15.39
CA PHE A 209 1.10 -10.24 -14.69
C PHE A 209 2.24 -9.37 -14.17
N THR A 210 2.63 -8.34 -14.90
CA THR A 210 3.73 -7.43 -14.52
C THR A 210 3.49 -6.79 -13.14
N LYS A 211 2.25 -6.44 -12.80
CA LYS A 211 1.92 -5.87 -11.49
C LYS A 211 2.20 -6.87 -10.36
N TYR A 212 1.71 -8.09 -10.48
CA TYR A 212 1.93 -9.13 -9.48
C TYR A 212 3.41 -9.49 -9.35
N ALA A 213 4.11 -9.66 -10.48
CA ALA A 213 5.54 -9.99 -10.50
C ALA A 213 6.37 -8.90 -9.83
N ALA A 214 6.06 -7.61 -10.09
CA ALA A 214 6.76 -6.50 -9.47
C ALA A 214 6.57 -6.48 -7.94
N ASN A 215 5.33 -6.62 -7.45
CA ASN A 215 5.04 -6.62 -6.02
C ASN A 215 5.62 -7.86 -5.32
N ALA A 216 5.57 -9.03 -5.95
CA ALA A 216 6.19 -10.25 -5.45
C ALA A 216 7.71 -10.13 -5.34
N MET A 217 8.37 -9.52 -6.33
CA MET A 217 9.82 -9.26 -6.29
C MET A 217 10.18 -8.32 -5.13
N LEU A 218 9.42 -7.24 -4.91
CA LEU A 218 9.67 -6.30 -3.82
C LEU A 218 9.47 -6.97 -2.45
N ALA A 219 8.41 -7.77 -2.28
CA ALA A 219 8.17 -8.56 -1.08
C ALA A 219 9.29 -9.57 -0.83
N THR A 220 9.78 -10.24 -1.89
CA THR A 220 10.91 -11.18 -1.82
C THR A 220 12.16 -10.50 -1.28
N ARG A 221 12.50 -9.30 -1.76
CA ARG A 221 13.67 -8.54 -1.30
C ARG A 221 13.59 -8.24 0.19
N ILE A 222 12.43 -7.84 0.69
CA ILE A 222 12.21 -7.54 2.12
C ILE A 222 12.36 -8.81 2.96
N SER A 223 11.67 -9.90 2.59
CA SER A 223 11.75 -11.16 3.33
C SER A 223 13.16 -11.76 3.30
N PHE A 224 13.86 -11.69 2.18
CA PHE A 224 15.26 -12.11 2.06
C PHE A 224 16.17 -11.36 3.04
N MET A 225 16.06 -10.02 3.09
CA MET A 225 16.85 -9.22 4.03
C MET A 225 16.49 -9.49 5.49
N ASN A 226 15.22 -9.76 5.78
CA ASN A 226 14.79 -10.13 7.13
C ASN A 226 15.33 -11.51 7.56
N GLU A 227 15.40 -12.49 6.67
CA GLU A 227 16.05 -13.77 6.97
C GLU A 227 17.55 -13.60 7.23
N LEU A 228 18.24 -12.82 6.39
CA LEU A 228 19.65 -12.50 6.58
C LEU A 228 19.90 -11.71 7.88
N ALA A 229 18.98 -10.85 8.28
CA ALA A 229 19.08 -10.12 9.54
C ALA A 229 19.11 -11.06 10.75
N ARG A 230 18.28 -12.10 10.75
CA ARG A 230 18.28 -13.13 11.81
C ARG A 230 19.61 -13.91 11.86
N LEU A 231 20.19 -14.20 10.70
CA LEU A 231 21.51 -14.84 10.64
C LEU A 231 22.60 -13.89 11.11
N ALA A 232 22.54 -12.61 10.69
CA ALA A 232 23.54 -11.59 11.06
C ALA A 232 23.69 -11.48 12.57
N GLU A 233 22.59 -11.47 13.34
CA GLU A 233 22.63 -11.48 14.81
C GLU A 233 23.38 -12.67 15.39
N ARG A 234 23.29 -13.86 14.76
CA ARG A 234 23.92 -15.09 15.25
C ARG A 234 25.40 -15.15 14.94
N VAL A 235 25.84 -14.54 13.86
CA VAL A 235 27.25 -14.55 13.41
C VAL A 235 28.00 -13.27 13.78
N GLY A 236 27.32 -12.33 14.48
CA GLY A 236 27.93 -11.06 14.90
C GLY A 236 28.14 -10.04 13.79
N ALA A 237 27.35 -10.14 12.70
CA ALA A 237 27.36 -9.17 11.61
C ALA A 237 26.31 -8.08 11.84
N ASP A 238 26.46 -6.92 11.18
CA ASP A 238 25.48 -5.86 11.14
C ASP A 238 24.78 -5.86 9.77
N ILE A 239 23.48 -6.12 9.76
CA ILE A 239 22.67 -6.18 8.53
C ILE A 239 22.67 -4.87 7.74
N GLU A 240 22.82 -3.70 8.41
CA GLU A 240 22.88 -2.42 7.73
C GLU A 240 24.19 -2.22 6.95
N GLN A 241 25.28 -2.79 7.43
CA GLN A 241 26.54 -2.84 6.69
C GLN A 241 26.43 -3.80 5.49
N VAL A 242 25.85 -4.98 5.71
CA VAL A 242 25.58 -5.95 4.63
C VAL A 242 24.68 -5.33 3.56
N ARG A 243 23.59 -4.66 3.96
CA ARG A 243 22.67 -3.94 3.06
C ARG A 243 23.41 -2.93 2.19
N ARG A 244 24.28 -2.10 2.79
CA ARG A 244 25.07 -1.12 2.05
C ARG A 244 26.04 -1.78 1.08
N GLY A 245 26.69 -2.86 1.52
CA GLY A 245 27.61 -3.62 0.69
C GLY A 245 26.93 -4.20 -0.55
N ILE A 246 25.88 -5.01 -0.38
CA ILE A 246 25.17 -5.62 -1.51
C ILE A 246 24.41 -4.60 -2.36
N GLY A 247 23.86 -3.57 -1.74
CA GLY A 247 23.09 -2.52 -2.44
C GLY A 247 23.95 -1.59 -3.30
N SER A 248 25.29 -1.61 -3.14
CA SER A 248 26.23 -0.87 -3.98
C SER A 248 26.42 -1.52 -5.36
N ASP A 249 26.10 -2.82 -5.50
CA ASP A 249 26.09 -3.49 -6.80
C ASP A 249 24.89 -3.01 -7.64
N PRO A 250 25.11 -2.42 -8.82
CA PRO A 250 24.02 -1.91 -9.68
C PRO A 250 23.06 -3.01 -10.15
N ARG A 251 23.47 -4.28 -10.19
CA ARG A 251 22.62 -5.42 -10.51
C ARG A 251 21.58 -5.71 -9.41
N ILE A 252 21.88 -5.34 -8.17
CA ILE A 252 21.02 -5.49 -6.99
C ILE A 252 20.27 -4.17 -6.74
N GLY A 253 21.03 -3.05 -6.65
CA GLY A 253 20.48 -1.74 -6.30
C GLY A 253 20.05 -1.64 -4.83
N LYS A 254 19.90 -0.42 -4.33
CA LYS A 254 19.75 -0.11 -2.89
C LYS A 254 18.31 -0.18 -2.34
N HIS A 255 17.30 -0.23 -3.21
CA HIS A 255 15.91 -0.11 -2.79
C HIS A 255 15.33 -1.44 -2.30
N PHE A 256 14.43 -1.40 -1.31
CA PHE A 256 13.75 -2.55 -0.71
C PHE A 256 14.68 -3.59 -0.06
N LEU A 257 15.82 -3.14 0.48
CA LEU A 257 16.78 -3.99 1.18
C LEU A 257 16.82 -3.71 2.70
N TYR A 258 15.83 -3.02 3.25
CA TYR A 258 15.80 -2.69 4.67
C TYR A 258 15.20 -3.83 5.48
N ALA A 259 15.95 -4.32 6.48
CA ALA A 259 15.43 -5.23 7.47
C ALA A 259 14.56 -4.49 8.49
N GLY A 260 13.54 -5.16 9.00
CA GLY A 260 12.60 -4.58 9.96
C GLY A 260 11.60 -5.60 10.49
N THR A 261 10.44 -5.14 10.94
CA THR A 261 9.37 -5.94 11.53
C THR A 261 8.51 -6.73 10.51
N GLY A 262 8.93 -6.77 9.26
CA GLY A 262 8.14 -7.34 8.16
C GLY A 262 7.34 -6.28 7.40
N TYR A 263 6.72 -6.70 6.30
CA TYR A 263 5.86 -5.85 5.50
C TYR A 263 4.37 -6.09 5.82
N GLY A 264 3.57 -5.05 5.60
CA GLY A 264 2.12 -5.06 5.67
C GLY A 264 1.54 -4.23 4.53
N GLY A 265 0.39 -3.62 4.77
CA GLY A 265 -0.34 -2.80 3.81
C GLY A 265 -1.28 -3.59 2.92
N SER A 266 -1.96 -2.88 2.05
CA SER A 266 -3.02 -3.43 1.18
C SER A 266 -2.50 -4.21 -0.03
N CYS A 267 -1.22 -4.06 -0.39
CA CYS A 267 -0.70 -4.54 -1.66
C CYS A 267 0.11 -5.82 -1.51
N PHE A 268 1.27 -5.79 -0.84
CA PHE A 268 2.20 -6.92 -0.83
C PHE A 268 1.59 -8.22 -0.30
N PRO A 269 0.92 -8.24 0.88
CA PRO A 269 0.36 -9.49 1.39
C PRO A 269 -0.70 -10.07 0.45
N LYS A 270 -1.60 -9.20 -0.05
CA LYS A 270 -2.68 -9.60 -0.96
C LYS A 270 -2.13 -10.12 -2.29
N ASP A 271 -1.20 -9.39 -2.91
CA ASP A 271 -0.72 -9.71 -4.26
C ASP A 271 0.17 -10.95 -4.27
N VAL A 272 0.97 -11.18 -3.22
CA VAL A 272 1.74 -12.44 -3.05
C VAL A 272 0.80 -13.63 -2.91
N LYS A 273 -0.24 -13.55 -2.06
CA LYS A 273 -1.25 -14.60 -1.88
C LYS A 273 -2.01 -14.87 -3.17
N ALA A 274 -2.45 -13.81 -3.86
CA ALA A 274 -3.15 -13.93 -5.13
C ALA A 274 -2.29 -14.61 -6.21
N LEU A 275 -1.01 -14.26 -6.29
CA LEU A 275 -0.10 -14.89 -7.26
C LEU A 275 0.16 -16.36 -6.93
N ILE A 276 0.28 -16.73 -5.66
CA ILE A 276 0.37 -18.12 -5.21
C ILE A 276 -0.90 -18.88 -5.62
N HIS A 277 -2.08 -18.29 -5.41
CA HIS A 277 -3.36 -18.89 -5.79
C HIS A 277 -3.44 -19.13 -7.31
N ILE A 278 -3.11 -18.13 -8.13
CA ILE A 278 -3.05 -18.24 -9.59
C ILE A 278 -2.08 -19.35 -10.01
N GLY A 279 -0.91 -19.46 -9.36
CA GLY A 279 0.02 -20.55 -9.63
C GLY A 279 -0.61 -21.92 -9.42
N ARG A 280 -1.34 -22.12 -8.31
CA ARG A 280 -2.04 -23.39 -8.01
C ARG A 280 -3.12 -23.71 -9.02
N GLU A 281 -3.94 -22.74 -9.43
CA GLU A 281 -4.98 -22.93 -10.45
C GLU A 281 -4.40 -23.41 -11.79
N HIS A 282 -3.15 -23.00 -12.10
CA HIS A 282 -2.45 -23.39 -13.33
C HIS A 282 -1.45 -24.54 -13.13
N GLY A 283 -1.49 -25.23 -11.99
CA GLY A 283 -0.61 -26.36 -11.70
C GLY A 283 0.86 -26.01 -11.51
N VAL A 284 1.17 -24.76 -11.20
CA VAL A 284 2.54 -24.26 -10.96
C VAL A 284 2.71 -23.90 -9.49
N GLU A 285 3.55 -24.63 -8.78
CA GLU A 285 3.89 -24.31 -7.38
C GLU A 285 4.94 -23.21 -7.32
N LEU A 286 4.59 -22.07 -6.75
CA LEU A 286 5.48 -20.91 -6.59
C LEU A 286 6.24 -20.98 -5.25
N GLN A 287 7.20 -21.93 -5.14
CA GLN A 287 7.93 -22.24 -3.92
C GLN A 287 8.60 -21.01 -3.28
N VAL A 288 9.20 -20.15 -4.08
CA VAL A 288 9.84 -18.90 -3.59
C VAL A 288 8.85 -18.01 -2.87
N LEU A 289 7.65 -17.84 -3.42
CA LEU A 289 6.64 -16.96 -2.82
C LEU A 289 6.04 -17.55 -1.54
N HIS A 290 5.89 -18.87 -1.45
CA HIS A 290 5.54 -19.55 -0.20
C HIS A 290 6.59 -19.28 0.89
N ALA A 291 7.86 -19.38 0.55
CA ALA A 291 8.94 -19.07 1.49
C ALA A 291 8.93 -17.59 1.92
N VAL A 292 8.68 -16.67 0.98
CA VAL A 292 8.59 -15.23 1.23
C VAL A 292 7.48 -14.91 2.23
N GLU A 293 6.27 -15.45 2.01
CA GLU A 293 5.15 -15.25 2.92
C GLU A 293 5.42 -15.82 4.31
N SER A 294 5.90 -17.05 4.38
CA SER A 294 6.28 -17.70 5.64
C SER A 294 7.37 -16.93 6.40
N ALA A 295 8.35 -16.39 5.69
CA ALA A 295 9.40 -15.56 6.30
C ALA A 295 8.81 -14.25 6.85
N ASN A 296 7.90 -13.61 6.13
CA ASN A 296 7.25 -12.37 6.57
C ASN A 296 6.37 -12.59 7.82
N GLU A 297 5.58 -13.65 7.85
CA GLU A 297 4.76 -13.96 9.04
C GLU A 297 5.61 -14.19 10.29
N ARG A 298 6.70 -14.94 10.17
CA ARG A 298 7.65 -15.09 11.28
C ARG A 298 8.28 -13.75 11.70
N GLN A 299 8.57 -12.90 10.73
CA GLN A 299 9.24 -11.61 11.00
C GLN A 299 8.38 -10.65 11.82
N LYS A 300 7.05 -10.68 11.67
CA LYS A 300 6.13 -9.86 12.46
C LYS A 300 6.24 -10.12 13.97
N HIS A 301 6.76 -11.26 14.39
CA HIS A 301 6.93 -11.63 15.80
C HIS A 301 8.32 -11.30 16.36
N VAL A 302 9.33 -11.05 15.54
CA VAL A 302 10.72 -10.91 15.96
C VAL A 302 10.93 -9.84 17.04
N LEU A 303 10.18 -8.73 16.97
CA LEU A 303 10.30 -7.66 17.98
C LEU A 303 9.80 -8.12 19.35
N VAL A 304 8.69 -8.86 19.37
CA VAL A 304 8.16 -9.45 20.63
C VAL A 304 9.07 -10.53 21.17
N ASP A 305 9.69 -11.34 20.30
CA ASP A 305 10.65 -12.36 20.74
C ASP A 305 11.85 -11.71 21.47
N LYS A 306 12.31 -10.54 21.01
CA LYS A 306 13.34 -9.77 21.71
C LYS A 306 12.87 -9.24 23.06
N VAL A 307 11.65 -8.74 23.15
CA VAL A 307 11.04 -8.34 24.43
C VAL A 307 10.97 -9.51 25.40
N VAL A 308 10.51 -10.67 24.93
CA VAL A 308 10.42 -11.89 25.75
C VAL A 308 11.81 -12.36 26.20
N ALA A 309 12.84 -12.24 25.35
CA ALA A 309 14.21 -12.57 25.74
C ALA A 309 14.74 -11.67 26.88
N CYS A 310 14.34 -10.40 26.93
CA CYS A 310 14.75 -9.45 27.98
C CYS A 310 13.91 -9.57 29.26
N PHE A 311 12.59 -9.77 29.15
CA PHE A 311 11.65 -9.67 30.28
C PHE A 311 11.07 -11.02 30.73
N GLY A 312 11.27 -12.08 29.96
CA GLY A 312 10.59 -13.37 30.16
C GLY A 312 9.25 -13.45 29.42
N ALA A 313 8.66 -14.65 29.42
CA ALA A 313 7.42 -14.92 28.68
C ALA A 313 6.16 -14.29 29.30
N ASP A 314 6.13 -14.13 30.63
CA ASP A 314 5.07 -13.44 31.35
C ASP A 314 5.40 -11.95 31.47
N LEU A 315 4.59 -11.13 30.85
CA LEU A 315 4.73 -9.67 30.82
C LEU A 315 3.70 -8.96 31.70
N ALA A 316 3.01 -9.70 32.59
CA ALA A 316 2.04 -9.11 33.51
C ALA A 316 2.68 -8.00 34.36
N GLY A 317 1.98 -6.87 34.49
CA GLY A 317 2.46 -5.70 35.21
C GLY A 317 3.48 -4.83 34.45
N ARG A 318 3.91 -5.23 33.26
CA ARG A 318 4.78 -4.43 32.37
C ARG A 318 3.94 -3.53 31.47
N THR A 319 4.48 -2.35 31.19
CA THR A 319 3.90 -1.38 30.24
C THR A 319 4.92 -1.07 29.16
N PHE A 320 4.53 -1.22 27.91
CA PHE A 320 5.39 -0.91 26.75
C PHE A 320 4.84 0.30 26.00
N ALA A 321 5.71 1.26 25.70
CA ALA A 321 5.43 2.29 24.72
C ALA A 321 5.58 1.68 23.33
N LEU A 322 4.64 1.96 22.44
CA LEU A 322 4.70 1.52 21.05
C LEU A 322 4.54 2.74 20.14
N TRP A 323 5.61 3.03 19.36
CA TRP A 323 5.62 4.11 18.40
C TRP A 323 5.46 3.58 16.98
N GLY A 324 4.38 4.04 16.33
CA GLY A 324 4.02 3.66 14.97
C GLY A 324 3.05 2.49 14.92
N LEU A 325 1.89 2.74 14.32
CA LEU A 325 0.80 1.77 14.15
C LEU A 325 0.53 1.46 12.70
N ALA A 326 0.54 2.47 11.80
CA ALA A 326 0.44 2.27 10.36
C ALA A 326 1.55 1.33 9.85
N PHE A 327 1.29 0.60 8.78
CA PHE A 327 2.27 -0.35 8.23
C PHE A 327 3.55 0.32 7.71
N LYS A 328 3.50 1.61 7.39
CA LYS A 328 4.63 2.49 7.01
C LYS A 328 4.30 3.96 7.27
N PRO A 329 5.27 4.90 7.20
CA PRO A 329 5.02 6.33 7.30
C PRO A 329 4.13 6.89 6.18
N ASP A 330 3.57 8.08 6.44
CA ASP A 330 2.80 8.91 5.50
C ASP A 330 1.47 8.27 5.03
N THR A 331 0.92 7.33 5.81
CA THR A 331 -0.40 6.70 5.61
C THR A 331 -1.06 6.37 6.95
N ASP A 332 -2.37 6.21 6.95
CA ASP A 332 -3.16 5.68 8.07
C ASP A 332 -3.49 4.18 7.92
N ASP A 333 -3.00 3.52 6.87
CA ASP A 333 -3.35 2.13 6.57
C ASP A 333 -2.79 1.15 7.61
N MET A 334 -3.71 0.42 8.25
CA MET A 334 -3.45 -0.59 9.28
C MET A 334 -3.56 -2.04 8.77
N ARG A 335 -3.90 -2.23 7.48
CA ARG A 335 -4.07 -3.57 6.90
C ARG A 335 -2.77 -4.35 6.96
N GLU A 336 -2.83 -5.56 7.53
CA GLU A 336 -1.66 -6.44 7.70
C GLU A 336 -0.45 -5.77 8.37
N ALA A 337 -0.66 -4.65 9.10
CA ALA A 337 0.42 -3.92 9.76
C ALA A 337 1.09 -4.79 10.84
N PRO A 338 2.44 -4.84 10.89
CA PRO A 338 3.17 -5.58 11.91
C PRO A 338 2.82 -5.14 13.35
N SER A 339 2.44 -3.89 13.54
CA SER A 339 1.99 -3.35 14.84
C SER A 339 0.82 -4.11 15.42
N ARG A 340 -0.10 -4.62 14.59
CA ARG A 340 -1.25 -5.44 15.05
C ARG A 340 -0.77 -6.71 15.74
N VAL A 341 0.17 -7.41 15.09
CA VAL A 341 0.75 -8.65 15.63
C VAL A 341 1.53 -8.38 16.92
N VAL A 342 2.29 -7.28 16.96
CA VAL A 342 3.05 -6.87 18.15
C VAL A 342 2.10 -6.55 19.32
N VAL A 343 1.06 -5.76 19.09
CA VAL A 343 0.06 -5.42 20.13
C VAL A 343 -0.62 -6.69 20.64
N ASP A 344 -1.12 -7.54 19.71
CA ASP A 344 -1.80 -8.79 20.08
C ASP A 344 -0.90 -9.70 20.92
N ALA A 345 0.35 -9.87 20.52
CA ALA A 345 1.30 -10.74 21.19
C ALA A 345 1.73 -10.22 22.57
N LEU A 346 1.84 -8.91 22.75
CA LEU A 346 2.14 -8.28 24.06
C LEU A 346 0.95 -8.39 25.02
N LEU A 347 -0.25 -8.05 24.56
CA LEU A 347 -1.47 -8.14 25.36
C LEU A 347 -1.78 -9.58 25.78
N ALA A 348 -1.58 -10.56 24.88
CA ALA A 348 -1.76 -11.99 25.18
C ALA A 348 -0.82 -12.49 26.28
N ARG A 349 0.30 -11.79 26.53
CA ARG A 349 1.26 -12.07 27.61
C ARG A 349 1.02 -11.26 28.88
N GLY A 350 -0.11 -10.54 28.95
CA GLY A 350 -0.50 -9.75 30.12
C GLY A 350 0.13 -8.37 30.21
N ALA A 351 0.85 -7.92 29.19
CA ALA A 351 1.41 -6.59 29.14
C ALA A 351 0.33 -5.50 28.95
N ARG A 352 0.67 -4.26 29.31
CA ARG A 352 -0.03 -3.07 28.86
C ARG A 352 0.73 -2.44 27.71
N VAL A 353 0.02 -1.94 26.70
CA VAL A 353 0.59 -1.25 25.55
C VAL A 353 0.03 0.16 25.49
N ARG A 354 0.91 1.14 25.46
CA ARG A 354 0.55 2.54 25.22
C ARG A 354 1.09 2.95 23.86
N ALA A 355 0.18 3.04 22.91
CA ALA A 355 0.50 3.19 21.49
C ALA A 355 0.32 4.65 21.03
N TYR A 356 1.21 5.10 20.18
CA TYR A 356 1.12 6.39 19.50
C TYR A 356 1.46 6.25 18.01
N ASP A 357 0.65 6.90 17.19
CA ASP A 357 0.92 7.11 15.76
C ASP A 357 0.44 8.51 15.38
N PRO A 358 1.21 9.29 14.61
CA PRO A 358 0.84 10.67 14.26
C PRO A 358 -0.40 10.79 13.37
N VAL A 359 -0.76 9.73 12.64
CA VAL A 359 -1.83 9.74 11.62
C VAL A 359 -2.84 8.62 11.84
N ALA A 360 -2.39 7.42 12.11
CA ALA A 360 -3.23 6.21 12.11
C ALA A 360 -4.02 5.98 13.42
N ALA A 361 -4.02 6.91 14.39
CA ALA A 361 -4.63 6.67 15.70
C ALA A 361 -6.13 6.32 15.64
N ASP A 362 -6.91 6.99 14.77
CA ASP A 362 -8.35 6.75 14.64
C ASP A 362 -8.63 5.42 13.92
N GLU A 363 -7.89 5.12 12.86
CA GLU A 363 -7.97 3.84 12.17
C GLU A 363 -7.53 2.69 13.09
N ALA A 364 -6.50 2.90 13.89
CA ALA A 364 -6.06 1.91 14.87
C ALA A 364 -7.13 1.63 15.93
N ARG A 365 -7.83 2.65 16.44
CA ARG A 365 -8.99 2.45 17.35
C ARG A 365 -10.08 1.64 16.66
N ARG A 366 -10.37 1.91 15.40
CA ARG A 366 -11.37 1.18 14.63
C ARG A 366 -10.99 -0.30 14.43
N VAL A 367 -9.71 -0.57 14.12
CA VAL A 367 -9.22 -1.92 13.80
C VAL A 367 -8.92 -2.76 15.04
N LEU A 368 -8.28 -2.17 16.05
CA LEU A 368 -7.89 -2.87 17.28
C LEU A 368 -9.01 -2.89 18.33
N GLY A 369 -9.93 -1.91 18.27
CA GLY A 369 -11.02 -1.76 19.22
C GLY A 369 -10.56 -1.38 20.64
N ASP A 370 -11.53 -1.27 21.53
CA ASP A 370 -11.27 -1.09 22.96
C ASP A 370 -10.88 -2.44 23.57
N ARG A 371 -9.63 -2.55 24.01
CA ARG A 371 -9.07 -3.79 24.56
C ARG A 371 -8.43 -3.53 25.92
N PRO A 372 -8.66 -4.39 26.91
CA PRO A 372 -7.98 -4.29 28.18
C PRO A 372 -6.46 -4.27 28.00
N GLY A 373 -5.81 -3.26 28.57
CA GLY A 373 -4.34 -3.10 28.47
C GLY A 373 -3.84 -2.34 27.26
N LEU A 374 -4.70 -1.94 26.30
CA LEU A 374 -4.32 -1.07 25.18
C LEU A 374 -4.80 0.35 25.43
N GLU A 375 -3.89 1.31 25.35
CA GLU A 375 -4.16 2.75 25.48
C GLU A 375 -3.58 3.47 24.26
N PHE A 376 -4.30 4.46 23.73
CA PHE A 376 -3.81 5.33 22.68
C PHE A 376 -3.37 6.68 23.26
N ALA A 377 -2.07 6.95 23.21
CA ALA A 377 -1.47 8.16 23.73
C ALA A 377 -1.69 9.37 22.81
N ALA A 378 -1.72 10.57 23.39
CA ALA A 378 -1.85 11.81 22.65
C ALA A 378 -0.54 12.25 21.97
N SER A 379 0.61 11.76 22.44
CA SER A 379 1.93 12.06 21.89
C SER A 379 2.91 10.90 22.10
N ALA A 380 4.01 10.93 21.36
CA ALA A 380 5.13 9.99 21.54
C ALA A 380 5.67 10.03 22.98
N ALA A 381 5.81 11.22 23.56
CA ALA A 381 6.27 11.41 24.94
C ALA A 381 5.28 10.85 25.96
N ASP A 382 3.97 11.03 25.75
CA ASP A 382 2.95 10.46 26.64
C ASP A 382 2.96 8.93 26.59
N ALA A 383 3.16 8.33 25.41
CA ALA A 383 3.30 6.90 25.28
C ALA A 383 4.47 6.36 26.12
N ALA A 384 5.61 7.06 26.12
CA ALA A 384 6.82 6.65 26.81
C ALA A 384 6.76 6.79 28.34
N ARG A 385 5.90 7.68 28.86
CA ARG A 385 5.89 8.03 30.28
C ARG A 385 5.64 6.83 31.21
N GLY A 386 6.66 6.44 31.98
CA GLY A 386 6.58 5.31 32.93
C GLY A 386 6.46 3.93 32.25
N ALA A 387 6.77 3.84 30.97
CA ALA A 387 6.87 2.55 30.28
C ALA A 387 8.17 1.81 30.65
N ASP A 388 8.10 0.47 30.65
CA ASP A 388 9.27 -0.38 30.94
C ASP A 388 10.28 -0.38 29.79
N ALA A 389 9.80 -0.22 28.54
CA ALA A 389 10.62 -0.06 27.35
C ALA A 389 9.81 0.61 26.23
N LEU A 390 10.54 1.10 25.19
CA LEU A 390 9.95 1.60 23.96
C LEU A 390 10.15 0.59 22.83
N LEU A 391 9.07 0.32 22.08
CA LEU A 391 9.09 -0.42 20.81
C LEU A 391 8.80 0.53 19.66
N LEU A 392 9.69 0.61 18.68
CA LEU A 392 9.48 1.35 17.43
C LEU A 392 9.07 0.35 16.34
N VAL A 393 7.88 0.54 15.76
CA VAL A 393 7.33 -0.36 14.75
C VAL A 393 7.22 0.29 13.37
N THR A 394 6.98 1.62 13.33
CA THR A 394 6.88 2.39 12.07
C THR A 394 7.81 3.59 12.13
N GLU A 395 8.59 3.78 11.07
CA GLU A 395 9.68 4.75 10.99
C GLU A 395 9.24 6.17 10.61
N TRP A 396 8.26 6.74 11.31
CA TRP A 396 7.84 8.14 11.10
C TRP A 396 9.00 9.12 11.23
N LYS A 397 8.95 10.22 10.47
CA LYS A 397 10.03 11.23 10.49
C LYS A 397 10.28 11.79 11.88
N GLU A 398 9.23 12.05 12.66
CA GLU A 398 9.34 12.59 14.01
C GLU A 398 10.05 11.64 14.99
N PHE A 399 10.06 10.33 14.72
CA PHE A 399 10.75 9.36 15.57
C PHE A 399 12.24 9.24 15.27
N ARG A 400 12.74 9.83 14.18
CA ARG A 400 14.16 9.73 13.81
C ARG A 400 15.08 10.54 14.72
N THR A 401 14.60 11.69 15.20
CA THR A 401 15.35 12.59 16.06
C THR A 401 14.49 13.06 17.24
N PRO A 402 14.05 12.12 18.12
CA PRO A 402 13.28 12.49 19.30
C PRO A 402 14.15 13.24 20.29
N ASP A 403 13.53 13.87 21.29
CA ASP A 403 14.22 14.31 22.51
C ASP A 403 14.67 13.05 23.29
N PHE A 404 15.90 12.59 23.05
CA PHE A 404 16.43 11.40 23.70
C PHE A 404 16.61 11.57 25.21
N ASP A 405 16.94 12.77 25.70
CA ASP A 405 17.06 13.04 27.14
C ASP A 405 15.68 12.97 27.80
N GLY A 406 14.67 13.58 27.19
CA GLY A 406 13.28 13.48 27.62
C GLY A 406 12.76 12.05 27.56
N LEU A 407 13.07 11.29 26.50
CA LEU A 407 12.72 9.88 26.37
C LEU A 407 13.35 9.04 27.48
N LYS A 408 14.64 9.25 27.75
CA LYS A 408 15.37 8.56 28.83
C LYS A 408 14.76 8.83 30.20
N ALA A 409 14.38 10.07 30.45
CA ALA A 409 13.73 10.45 31.71
C ALA A 409 12.29 9.91 31.84
N ALA A 410 11.60 9.74 30.71
CA ALA A 410 10.21 9.24 30.67
C ALA A 410 10.10 7.73 30.91
N LEU A 411 11.05 6.95 30.41
CA LEU A 411 11.07 5.48 30.57
C LEU A 411 11.53 5.09 31.99
N LYS A 412 11.04 3.95 32.50
CA LYS A 412 11.54 3.38 33.76
C LYS A 412 13.01 2.95 33.67
N GLN A 413 13.40 2.46 32.50
CA GLN A 413 14.78 2.14 32.16
C GLN A 413 14.99 2.53 30.68
N PRO A 414 16.19 3.02 30.32
CA PRO A 414 16.47 3.48 28.97
C PRO A 414 16.68 2.28 28.01
N LEU A 415 15.61 1.56 27.74
CA LEU A 415 15.59 0.34 26.90
C LEU A 415 14.70 0.59 25.68
N VAL A 416 15.26 0.35 24.49
CA VAL A 416 14.55 0.52 23.23
C VAL A 416 14.69 -0.71 22.33
N PHE A 417 13.59 -1.09 21.69
CA PHE A 417 13.49 -2.10 20.65
C PHE A 417 13.15 -1.41 19.33
N ASP A 418 14.16 -1.24 18.48
CA ASP A 418 14.04 -0.53 17.21
C ASP A 418 13.73 -1.49 16.07
N GLY A 419 12.47 -1.66 15.77
CA GLY A 419 11.98 -2.54 14.71
C GLY A 419 12.25 -2.07 13.29
N ARG A 420 12.85 -0.88 13.11
CA ARG A 420 13.12 -0.27 11.79
C ARG A 420 14.56 0.16 11.60
N ASN A 421 15.41 -0.05 12.58
CA ASN A 421 16.84 0.31 12.55
C ASN A 421 17.09 1.79 12.20
N ILE A 422 16.23 2.69 12.70
CA ILE A 422 16.35 4.13 12.38
C ILE A 422 17.37 4.86 13.21
N TRP A 423 17.78 4.30 14.35
CA TRP A 423 18.74 4.91 15.24
C TRP A 423 20.12 4.26 15.13
N ASP A 424 21.14 5.05 15.41
CA ASP A 424 22.54 4.57 15.49
C ASP A 424 22.75 3.90 16.87
N PRO A 425 23.12 2.60 16.92
CA PRO A 425 23.34 1.89 18.17
C PRO A 425 24.44 2.52 19.02
N ALA A 426 25.52 3.00 18.38
CA ALA A 426 26.65 3.60 19.10
C ALA A 426 26.26 4.93 19.76
N LEU A 427 25.47 5.74 19.07
CA LEU A 427 24.92 6.97 19.62
C LEU A 427 24.02 6.67 20.83
N LEU A 428 23.09 5.72 20.72
CA LEU A 428 22.20 5.38 21.82
C LEU A 428 22.95 4.80 23.02
N ALA A 429 23.97 3.99 22.79
CA ALA A 429 24.86 3.48 23.85
C ALA A 429 25.58 4.64 24.58
N GLN A 430 26.12 5.64 23.85
CA GLN A 430 26.73 6.82 24.45
C GLN A 430 25.76 7.64 25.30
N MET A 431 24.46 7.69 24.87
CA MET A 431 23.39 8.34 25.62
C MET A 431 22.88 7.47 26.80
N GLY A 432 23.39 6.26 26.95
CA GLY A 432 23.07 5.36 28.04
C GLY A 432 21.78 4.58 27.84
N PHE A 433 21.38 4.33 26.59
CA PHE A 433 20.29 3.41 26.24
C PHE A 433 20.83 2.00 26.01
N GLU A 434 20.07 1.02 26.44
CA GLU A 434 20.17 -0.34 25.95
C GLU A 434 19.36 -0.44 24.64
N TYR A 435 20.00 -0.89 23.57
CA TYR A 435 19.42 -0.86 22.21
C TYR A 435 19.33 -2.26 21.61
N HIS A 436 18.15 -2.61 21.13
CA HIS A 436 17.88 -3.85 20.39
C HIS A 436 17.30 -3.52 19.01
N GLY A 437 18.13 -3.64 17.96
CA GLY A 437 17.72 -3.52 16.56
C GLY A 437 17.37 -4.86 15.93
N ILE A 438 17.07 -4.83 14.63
CA ILE A 438 16.85 -6.02 13.80
C ILE A 438 18.12 -6.31 12.99
N GLY A 439 18.69 -7.51 13.16
CA GLY A 439 19.90 -7.91 12.43
C GLY A 439 21.16 -7.16 12.84
N ARG A 440 21.19 -6.63 14.06
CA ARG A 440 22.33 -5.96 14.67
C ARG A 440 22.69 -6.71 15.93
N ALA A 441 23.97 -7.07 16.10
CA ALA A 441 24.43 -7.60 17.36
C ALA A 441 24.15 -6.55 18.46
N GLY A 442 23.52 -6.98 19.54
CA GLY A 442 23.24 -6.11 20.67
C GLY A 442 24.55 -5.53 21.21
N GLY A 443 24.58 -4.22 21.41
CA GLY A 443 25.67 -3.57 22.13
C GLY A 443 25.54 -3.83 23.63
#